data_e6d171f2caed29b481ecc9f97af2956f
#
_entry.id   e6d171f2caed29b481ecc9f97af2956f
#
_cell.length_a   1.000
_cell.length_b   1.000
_cell.length_c   1.000
_cell.angle_alpha   90.00
_cell.angle_beta   90.00
_cell.angle_gamma   90.00
#
_symmetry.space_group_name_H-M   'P 1'
#
loop_
_entity.id
_entity.type
_entity.pdbx_description
1 polymer ?
#
loop_
_entity_poly.entity_id
_entity_poly.type
_entity_poly.pdbx_seq_one_letter_code
_entity_poly.pdbx_strand_id
1 'polypeptide(L)'
;YDPSHALQKGDIDSFFTESGKGSFSNRMIVSTTDKWSSMAEDALVGQQIPVVRIRLMDLAESTIDWTTYKADQPSALEYFPPRTLRPHQQEALEKVSQGFATGDRGKMIMACGTGKTFTALRIAEHLAGPGGRILFLVPSISLLQQTLTEWTNYSEIPLHSFAVCSDTKIGKKQEDISVHDLQYPATTKPERLAEKAT
;
A
#
# COMPACT_ATOMS: atom_id res chain seq x y z
N TYR A 1 12.40 -0.42 19.57
CA TYR A 1 13.60 -1.25 19.40
C TYR A 1 14.71 -0.47 18.71
N ASP A 2 15.95 -0.90 18.93
CA ASP A 2 17.09 -0.43 18.16
C ASP A 2 16.90 -0.82 16.67
N PRO A 3 17.22 0.05 15.70
CA PRO A 3 17.09 -0.29 14.26
C PRO A 3 17.92 -1.51 13.81
N SER A 4 18.93 -1.89 14.57
CA SER A 4 19.71 -3.10 14.32
C SER A 4 19.06 -4.38 14.86
N HIS A 5 18.10 -4.27 15.78
CA HIS A 5 17.39 -5.40 16.40
C HIS A 5 16.51 -6.10 15.37
N ALA A 6 16.64 -7.42 15.27
CA ALA A 6 15.72 -8.25 14.50
C ALA A 6 14.58 -8.71 15.41
N LEU A 7 13.33 -8.35 15.09
CA LEU A 7 12.16 -8.76 15.82
C LEU A 7 12.07 -10.29 15.88
N GLN A 8 11.95 -10.81 17.10
CA GLN A 8 11.79 -12.23 17.35
C GLN A 8 10.31 -12.55 17.58
N LYS A 9 9.95 -13.83 17.45
CA LYS A 9 8.59 -14.29 17.75
C LYS A 9 8.13 -13.85 19.15
N GLY A 10 9.01 -13.95 20.16
CA GLY A 10 8.70 -13.56 21.55
C GLY A 10 8.34 -12.08 21.72
N ASP A 11 8.82 -11.19 20.82
CA ASP A 11 8.50 -9.76 20.86
C ASP A 11 7.03 -9.47 20.50
N ILE A 12 6.39 -10.38 19.74
CA ILE A 12 5.03 -10.23 19.22
C ILE A 12 4.00 -11.22 19.80
N ASP A 13 4.42 -12.22 20.55
CA ASP A 13 3.52 -13.25 21.10
C ASP A 13 2.45 -12.66 22.03
N SER A 14 2.81 -11.71 22.91
CA SER A 14 1.84 -11.03 23.78
C SER A 14 0.80 -10.23 23.00
N PHE A 15 1.22 -9.56 21.92
CA PHE A 15 0.32 -8.85 21.02
C PHE A 15 -0.72 -9.79 20.40
N PHE A 16 -0.32 -10.96 19.91
CA PHE A 16 -1.25 -11.93 19.34
C PHE A 16 -2.18 -12.52 20.39
N THR A 17 -1.66 -12.80 21.57
CA THR A 17 -2.45 -13.34 22.69
C THR A 17 -3.54 -12.34 23.12
N GLU A 18 -3.18 -11.08 23.34
CA GLU A 18 -4.13 -10.07 23.80
C GLU A 18 -5.12 -9.66 22.70
N SER A 19 -4.65 -9.45 21.49
CA SER A 19 -5.53 -9.11 20.36
C SER A 19 -6.44 -10.28 19.91
N GLY A 20 -6.15 -11.50 20.32
CA GLY A 20 -7.03 -12.66 20.09
C GLY A 20 -8.23 -12.72 21.03
N LYS A 21 -8.21 -12.00 22.16
CA LYS A 21 -9.30 -11.98 23.15
C LYS A 21 -10.44 -11.03 22.79
N GLY A 22 -10.21 -10.11 21.88
CA GLY A 22 -11.18 -9.08 21.48
C GLY A 22 -11.75 -9.30 20.09
N SER A 23 -12.82 -8.58 19.76
CA SER A 23 -13.47 -8.60 18.44
C SER A 23 -12.81 -7.59 17.50
N PHE A 24 -11.53 -7.77 17.18
CA PHE A 24 -10.82 -6.94 16.23
C PHE A 24 -10.98 -7.46 14.80
N SER A 25 -11.21 -6.58 13.84
CA SER A 25 -11.29 -6.92 12.41
C SER A 25 -9.91 -6.98 11.75
N ASN A 26 -8.94 -6.21 12.26
CA ASN A 26 -7.58 -6.12 11.72
C ASN A 26 -6.58 -5.89 12.86
N ARG A 27 -5.34 -6.24 12.62
CA ARG A 27 -4.19 -6.01 13.49
C ARG A 27 -3.15 -5.18 12.75
N MET A 28 -2.48 -4.29 13.46
CA MET A 28 -1.41 -3.46 12.91
C MET A 28 -0.20 -3.53 13.83
N ILE A 29 0.97 -3.78 13.25
CA ILE A 29 2.25 -3.74 13.96
C ILE A 29 3.09 -2.64 13.35
N VAL A 30 3.52 -1.69 14.19
CA VAL A 30 4.44 -0.62 13.82
C VAL A 30 5.76 -0.87 14.54
N SER A 31 6.87 -0.90 13.82
CA SER A 31 8.19 -1.11 14.42
C SER A 31 9.23 -0.13 13.90
N THR A 32 10.24 0.13 14.72
CA THR A 32 11.42 0.96 14.37
C THR A 32 12.51 0.17 13.68
N THR A 33 12.25 -1.08 13.33
CA THR A 33 13.16 -1.95 12.58
C THR A 33 12.39 -2.72 11.52
N ASP A 34 13.01 -2.88 10.35
CA ASP A 34 12.47 -3.68 9.24
C ASP A 34 13.04 -5.11 9.22
N LYS A 35 13.86 -5.45 10.22
CA LYS A 35 14.46 -6.78 10.37
C LYS A 35 13.55 -7.69 11.19
N TRP A 36 13.15 -8.82 10.62
CA TRP A 36 12.33 -9.83 11.26
C TRP A 36 13.01 -11.20 11.19
N SER A 37 12.96 -11.98 12.26
CA SER A 37 13.39 -13.36 12.21
C SER A 37 12.39 -14.21 11.43
N SER A 38 12.85 -15.35 10.88
CA SER A 38 11.96 -16.27 10.16
C SER A 38 10.80 -16.76 11.03
N MET A 39 11.02 -16.99 12.33
CA MET A 39 9.97 -17.39 13.26
C MET A 39 8.95 -16.28 13.53
N ALA A 40 9.36 -15.01 13.52
CA ALA A 40 8.44 -13.89 13.63
C ALA A 40 7.63 -13.71 12.35
N GLU A 41 8.25 -13.87 11.17
CA GLU A 41 7.56 -13.88 9.87
C GLU A 41 6.51 -15.00 9.80
N ASP A 42 6.89 -16.23 10.20
CA ASP A 42 6.00 -17.38 10.20
C ASP A 42 4.80 -17.19 11.16
N ALA A 43 4.99 -16.45 12.26
CA ALA A 43 3.90 -16.13 13.20
C ALA A 43 2.83 -15.19 12.61
N LEU A 44 3.15 -14.44 11.56
CA LEU A 44 2.18 -13.60 10.86
C LEU A 44 1.27 -14.39 9.92
N VAL A 45 1.74 -15.56 9.47
CA VAL A 45 1.04 -16.37 8.46
C VAL A 45 -0.11 -17.14 9.10
N GLY A 46 -1.24 -17.25 8.40
CA GLY A 46 -2.38 -18.06 8.82
C GLY A 46 -3.22 -17.49 9.98
N GLN A 47 -3.00 -16.24 10.36
CA GLN A 47 -3.79 -15.57 11.39
C GLN A 47 -5.24 -15.40 10.95
N GLN A 48 -6.19 -15.69 11.85
CA GLN A 48 -7.63 -15.50 11.61
C GLN A 48 -7.98 -14.02 11.42
N ILE A 49 -7.34 -13.14 12.21
CA ILE A 49 -7.46 -11.70 12.10
C ILE A 49 -6.27 -11.23 11.25
N PRO A 50 -6.49 -10.56 10.11
CA PRO A 50 -5.43 -10.08 9.25
C PRO A 50 -4.44 -9.16 9.98
N VAL A 51 -3.17 -9.31 9.66
CA VAL A 51 -2.08 -8.52 10.25
C VAL A 51 -1.41 -7.70 9.15
N VAL A 52 -1.22 -6.41 9.41
CA VAL A 52 -0.48 -5.48 8.55
C VAL A 52 0.72 -4.93 9.34
N ARG A 53 1.86 -4.79 8.68
CA ARG A 53 3.03 -4.11 9.21
C ARG A 53 3.15 -2.72 8.62
N ILE A 54 3.47 -1.75 9.47
CA ILE A 54 3.97 -0.43 9.04
C ILE A 54 5.46 -0.40 9.35
N ARG A 55 6.25 -0.31 8.32
CA ARG A 55 7.71 -0.30 8.39
C ARG A 55 8.23 1.11 8.52
N LEU A 56 9.48 1.25 8.95
CA LEU A 56 10.15 2.53 8.98
C LEU A 56 10.16 3.23 7.61
N MET A 57 10.35 2.45 6.53
CA MET A 57 10.32 2.96 5.17
C MET A 57 8.94 3.53 4.81
N ASP A 58 7.85 2.89 5.22
CA ASP A 58 6.48 3.36 4.95
C ASP A 58 6.22 4.72 5.62
N LEU A 59 6.79 4.95 6.82
CA LEU A 59 6.74 6.25 7.48
C LEU A 59 7.60 7.29 6.75
N ALA A 60 8.81 6.90 6.32
CA ALA A 60 9.73 7.80 5.61
C ALA A 60 9.19 8.25 4.23
N GLU A 61 8.45 7.37 3.55
CA GLU A 61 7.83 7.64 2.25
C GLU A 61 6.43 8.27 2.36
N SER A 62 5.93 8.51 3.57
CA SER A 62 4.64 9.14 3.77
C SER A 62 4.64 10.61 3.31
N THR A 63 3.45 11.16 3.09
CA THR A 63 3.29 12.58 2.73
C THR A 63 3.45 13.54 3.90
N ILE A 64 3.75 13.04 5.08
CA ILE A 64 3.92 13.81 6.31
C ILE A 64 5.37 14.31 6.40
N ASP A 65 5.55 15.60 6.66
CA ASP A 65 6.85 16.15 7.03
C ASP A 65 7.12 15.88 8.52
N TRP A 66 7.73 14.74 8.80
CA TRP A 66 8.05 14.32 10.17
C TRP A 66 9.03 15.25 10.89
N THR A 67 9.72 16.15 10.21
CA THR A 67 10.60 17.15 10.83
C THR A 67 9.80 18.20 11.59
N THR A 68 8.53 18.38 11.27
CA THR A 68 7.62 19.31 11.94
C THR A 68 6.91 18.70 13.16
N TYR A 69 7.08 17.39 13.39
CA TYR A 69 6.42 16.69 14.50
C TYR A 69 6.86 17.21 15.87
N LYS A 70 5.88 17.53 16.71
CA LYS A 70 6.07 17.87 18.12
C LYS A 70 5.12 17.04 18.98
N ALA A 71 5.68 16.34 19.97
CA ALA A 71 4.90 15.43 20.81
C ALA A 71 3.81 16.14 21.64
N ASP A 72 4.04 17.40 22.01
CA ASP A 72 3.09 18.26 22.72
C ASP A 72 2.06 18.93 21.80
N GLN A 73 2.28 18.93 20.49
CA GLN A 73 1.40 19.53 19.47
C GLN A 73 1.27 18.63 18.24
N PRO A 74 0.71 17.41 18.35
CA PRO A 74 0.64 16.47 17.24
C PRO A 74 -0.25 16.97 16.08
N SER A 75 -1.16 17.91 16.35
CA SER A 75 -2.01 18.54 15.32
C SER A 75 -1.29 19.60 14.47
N ALA A 76 -0.07 19.99 14.83
CA ALA A 76 0.75 20.94 14.07
C ALA A 76 1.62 20.25 12.99
N LEU A 77 1.40 18.97 12.74
CA LEU A 77 2.06 18.23 11.66
C LEU A 77 1.76 18.85 10.30
N GLU A 78 2.82 19.08 9.54
CA GLU A 78 2.72 19.58 8.17
C GLU A 78 2.81 18.43 7.17
N TYR A 79 2.24 18.64 6.00
CA TYR A 79 2.31 17.71 4.87
C TYR A 79 3.15 18.30 3.76
N PHE A 80 3.89 17.45 3.07
CA PHE A 80 4.54 17.89 1.83
C PHE A 80 3.50 18.37 0.82
N PRO A 81 3.84 19.36 -0.03
CA PRO A 81 2.91 19.88 -1.02
C PRO A 81 2.42 18.76 -1.95
N PRO A 82 1.15 18.80 -2.41
CA PRO A 82 0.61 17.82 -3.33
C PRO A 82 1.48 17.67 -4.59
N ARG A 83 1.69 16.43 -4.99
CA ARG A 83 2.46 16.11 -6.18
C ARG A 83 1.66 16.44 -7.44
N THR A 84 2.24 17.23 -8.35
CA THR A 84 1.63 17.61 -9.63
C THR A 84 2.20 16.81 -10.80
N LEU A 85 1.40 16.67 -11.87
CA LEU A 85 1.86 16.03 -13.09
C LEU A 85 2.98 16.85 -13.77
N ARG A 86 4.03 16.18 -14.19
CA ARG A 86 5.05 16.76 -15.06
C ARG A 86 4.52 16.89 -16.50
N PRO A 87 5.10 17.75 -17.37
CA PRO A 87 4.58 17.96 -18.72
C PRO A 87 4.34 16.69 -19.53
N HIS A 88 5.27 15.73 -19.52
CA HIS A 88 5.11 14.46 -20.23
C HIS A 88 4.02 13.54 -19.64
N GLN A 89 3.74 13.65 -18.34
CA GLN A 89 2.67 12.92 -17.67
C GLN A 89 1.31 13.56 -18.00
N GLN A 90 1.25 14.87 -18.07
CA GLN A 90 0.08 15.61 -18.50
C GLN A 90 -0.27 15.26 -19.95
N GLU A 91 0.71 15.25 -20.84
CA GLU A 91 0.53 14.83 -22.24
C GLU A 91 0.02 13.38 -22.33
N ALA A 92 0.53 12.47 -21.48
CA ALA A 92 0.06 11.09 -21.43
C ALA A 92 -1.41 10.99 -21.00
N LEU A 93 -1.81 11.75 -19.98
CA LEU A 93 -3.21 11.82 -19.52
C LEU A 93 -4.13 12.31 -20.65
N GLU A 94 -3.76 13.37 -21.34
CA GLU A 94 -4.53 13.95 -22.45
C GLU A 94 -4.69 12.96 -23.62
N LYS A 95 -3.59 12.30 -24.02
CA LYS A 95 -3.62 11.29 -25.09
C LYS A 95 -4.47 10.08 -24.73
N VAL A 96 -4.42 9.63 -23.48
CA VAL A 96 -5.26 8.52 -23.02
C VAL A 96 -6.73 8.93 -23.03
N SER A 97 -7.07 10.11 -22.53
CA SER A 97 -8.44 10.64 -22.54
C SER A 97 -9.01 10.76 -23.97
N GLN A 98 -8.21 11.28 -24.91
CA GLN A 98 -8.57 11.34 -26.32
C GLN A 98 -8.75 9.96 -26.93
N GLY A 99 -7.88 9.00 -26.59
CA GLY A 99 -7.97 7.63 -27.07
C GLY A 99 -9.25 6.93 -26.62
N PHE A 100 -9.66 7.13 -25.37
CA PHE A 100 -10.91 6.56 -24.84
C PHE A 100 -12.18 7.26 -25.35
N ALA A 101 -12.08 8.43 -25.96
CA ALA A 101 -13.23 9.06 -26.64
C ALA A 101 -13.64 8.28 -27.91
N THR A 102 -12.73 7.51 -28.49
CA THR A 102 -12.97 6.79 -29.77
C THR A 102 -12.73 5.28 -29.70
N GLY A 103 -12.13 4.78 -28.61
CA GLY A 103 -11.81 3.37 -28.40
C GLY A 103 -12.08 2.91 -26.98
N ASP A 104 -12.21 1.61 -26.80
CA ASP A 104 -12.49 0.97 -25.49
C ASP A 104 -11.20 0.46 -24.81
N ARG A 105 -10.05 0.56 -25.47
CA ARG A 105 -8.74 0.09 -24.98
C ARG A 105 -7.60 0.83 -25.65
N GLY A 106 -6.45 0.84 -24.99
CA GLY A 106 -5.24 1.47 -25.50
C GLY A 106 -3.97 0.89 -24.88
N LYS A 107 -2.83 1.36 -25.36
CA LYS A 107 -1.53 1.04 -24.82
C LYS A 107 -0.77 2.33 -24.54
N MET A 108 -0.41 2.56 -23.26
CA MET A 108 0.46 3.66 -22.85
C MET A 108 1.90 3.14 -22.71
N ILE A 109 2.83 3.78 -23.41
CA ILE A 109 4.26 3.42 -23.37
C ILE A 109 5.02 4.61 -22.78
N MET A 110 5.67 4.38 -21.65
CA MET A 110 6.48 5.36 -20.94
C MET A 110 7.81 4.72 -20.51
N ALA A 111 8.90 5.50 -20.57
CA ALA A 111 10.23 5.04 -20.14
C ALA A 111 10.26 4.68 -18.64
N CYS A 112 11.26 3.89 -18.21
CA CYS A 112 11.49 3.61 -16.79
C CYS A 112 11.81 4.91 -16.04
N GLY A 113 11.35 5.01 -14.76
CA GLY A 113 11.63 6.20 -13.92
C GLY A 113 10.81 7.45 -14.24
N THR A 114 9.93 7.43 -15.25
CA THR A 114 9.11 8.61 -15.62
C THR A 114 7.84 8.79 -14.77
N GLY A 115 7.63 7.97 -13.74
CA GLY A 115 6.49 8.05 -12.83
C GLY A 115 5.21 7.45 -13.40
N LYS A 116 5.31 6.28 -14.06
CA LYS A 116 4.15 5.55 -14.63
C LYS A 116 3.03 5.31 -13.60
N THR A 117 3.38 4.92 -12.38
CA THR A 117 2.40 4.61 -11.32
C THR A 117 1.57 5.84 -10.95
N PHE A 118 2.23 7.00 -10.80
CA PHE A 118 1.53 8.26 -10.53
C PHE A 118 0.70 8.73 -11.72
N THR A 119 1.22 8.59 -12.95
CA THR A 119 0.45 8.89 -14.16
C THR A 119 -0.79 8.00 -14.26
N ALA A 120 -0.64 6.71 -13.96
CA ALA A 120 -1.77 5.77 -13.95
C ALA A 120 -2.84 6.14 -12.90
N LEU A 121 -2.43 6.62 -11.72
CA LEU A 121 -3.35 7.15 -10.71
C LEU A 121 -4.19 8.30 -11.28
N ARG A 122 -3.54 9.33 -11.84
CA ARG A 122 -4.24 10.49 -12.41
C ARG A 122 -5.16 10.13 -13.56
N ILE A 123 -4.77 9.17 -14.41
CA ILE A 123 -5.63 8.63 -15.47
C ILE A 123 -6.85 7.91 -14.86
N ALA A 124 -6.63 7.10 -13.84
CA ALA A 124 -7.70 6.36 -13.17
C ALA A 124 -8.71 7.31 -12.50
N GLU A 125 -8.25 8.33 -11.79
CA GLU A 125 -9.08 9.36 -11.18
C GLU A 125 -9.89 10.15 -12.23
N HIS A 126 -9.23 10.50 -13.33
CA HIS A 126 -9.87 11.25 -14.42
C HIS A 126 -10.97 10.44 -15.12
N LEU A 127 -10.71 9.15 -15.38
CA LEU A 127 -11.65 8.31 -16.14
C LEU A 127 -12.78 7.74 -15.28
N ALA A 128 -12.45 7.30 -14.06
CA ALA A 128 -13.42 6.68 -13.17
C ALA A 128 -14.22 7.70 -12.34
N GLY A 129 -13.58 8.80 -11.96
CA GLY A 129 -14.19 9.80 -11.09
C GLY A 129 -14.50 9.31 -9.67
N PRO A 130 -15.10 10.17 -8.82
CA PRO A 130 -15.52 9.80 -7.48
C PRO A 130 -16.53 8.64 -7.48
N GLY A 131 -16.30 7.62 -6.64
CA GLY A 131 -17.15 6.42 -6.57
C GLY A 131 -16.99 5.45 -7.73
N GLY A 132 -16.13 5.75 -8.71
CA GLY A 132 -15.80 4.85 -9.81
C GLY A 132 -15.02 3.62 -9.35
N ARG A 133 -15.09 2.54 -10.12
CA ARG A 133 -14.40 1.27 -9.82
C ARG A 133 -13.24 1.06 -10.76
N ILE A 134 -12.09 0.71 -10.19
CA ILE A 134 -10.84 0.48 -10.92
C ILE A 134 -10.31 -0.90 -10.57
N LEU A 135 -10.00 -1.70 -11.59
CA LEU A 135 -9.23 -2.92 -11.43
C LEU A 135 -7.81 -2.68 -11.93
N PHE A 136 -6.84 -2.71 -11.02
CA PHE A 136 -5.43 -2.54 -11.34
C PHE A 136 -4.68 -3.86 -11.16
N LEU A 137 -4.06 -4.36 -12.23
CA LEU A 137 -3.36 -5.64 -12.25
C LEU A 137 -1.85 -5.43 -12.33
N VAL A 138 -1.11 -6.10 -11.46
CA VAL A 138 0.36 -6.05 -11.41
C VAL A 138 0.94 -7.46 -11.32
N PRO A 139 2.14 -7.68 -11.89
CA PRO A 139 2.75 -9.01 -11.95
C PRO A 139 3.46 -9.46 -10.66
N SER A 140 3.65 -8.57 -9.66
CA SER A 140 4.38 -8.91 -8.43
C SER A 140 3.81 -8.20 -7.21
N ILE A 141 4.08 -8.75 -6.01
CA ILE A 141 3.71 -8.14 -4.72
C ILE A 141 4.44 -6.81 -4.53
N SER A 142 5.70 -6.70 -4.94
CA SER A 142 6.47 -5.46 -4.84
C SER A 142 5.80 -4.33 -5.61
N LEU A 143 5.33 -4.58 -6.83
CA LEU A 143 4.59 -3.61 -7.63
C LEU A 143 3.21 -3.33 -7.04
N LEU A 144 2.55 -4.33 -6.44
CA LEU A 144 1.28 -4.13 -5.74
C LEU A 144 1.47 -3.17 -4.56
N GLN A 145 2.47 -3.42 -3.72
CA GLN A 145 2.80 -2.56 -2.59
C GLN A 145 3.14 -1.15 -3.04
N GLN A 146 4.07 -1.00 -3.99
CA GLN A 146 4.45 0.31 -4.53
C GLN A 146 3.22 1.07 -5.04
N THR A 147 2.33 0.39 -5.77
CA THR A 147 1.12 1.01 -6.30
C THR A 147 0.18 1.44 -5.17
N LEU A 148 -0.07 0.57 -4.20
CA LEU A 148 -0.94 0.88 -3.06
C LEU A 148 -0.40 2.07 -2.27
N THR A 149 0.90 2.09 -1.95
CA THR A 149 1.54 3.18 -1.22
C THR A 149 1.46 4.49 -2.00
N GLU A 150 1.84 4.48 -3.28
CA GLU A 150 1.84 5.69 -4.11
C GLU A 150 0.41 6.22 -4.34
N TRP A 151 -0.55 5.33 -4.60
CA TRP A 151 -1.93 5.74 -4.82
C TRP A 151 -2.59 6.25 -3.54
N THR A 152 -2.36 5.60 -2.40
CA THR A 152 -2.90 6.07 -1.12
C THR A 152 -2.32 7.43 -0.71
N ASN A 153 -1.02 7.62 -0.93
CA ASN A 153 -0.34 8.86 -0.55
C ASN A 153 -0.69 10.05 -1.45
N TYR A 154 -0.99 9.81 -2.72
CA TYR A 154 -1.13 10.89 -3.69
C TYR A 154 -2.50 10.99 -4.37
N SER A 155 -3.46 10.18 -3.98
CA SER A 155 -4.82 10.30 -4.52
C SER A 155 -5.48 11.61 -4.12
N GLU A 156 -6.13 12.25 -5.06
CA GLU A 156 -6.98 13.43 -4.85
C GLU A 156 -8.44 13.05 -4.53
N ILE A 157 -8.81 11.80 -4.84
CA ILE A 157 -10.11 11.22 -4.57
C ILE A 157 -9.96 10.14 -3.49
N PRO A 158 -10.81 10.11 -2.45
CA PRO A 158 -10.74 9.05 -1.43
C PRO A 158 -10.79 7.65 -2.06
N LEU A 159 -9.80 6.81 -1.75
CA LEU A 159 -9.70 5.45 -2.27
C LEU A 159 -10.14 4.44 -1.21
N HIS A 160 -10.96 3.48 -1.62
CA HIS A 160 -11.22 2.24 -0.88
C HIS A 160 -10.49 1.11 -1.59
N SER A 161 -9.27 0.80 -1.13
CA SER A 161 -8.39 -0.16 -1.80
C SER A 161 -8.56 -1.56 -1.25
N PHE A 162 -8.57 -2.55 -2.16
CA PHE A 162 -8.57 -3.97 -1.83
C PHE A 162 -7.40 -4.63 -2.54
N ALA A 163 -6.57 -5.34 -1.78
CA ALA A 163 -5.48 -6.13 -2.33
C ALA A 163 -5.90 -7.59 -2.48
N VAL A 164 -5.71 -8.15 -3.67
CA VAL A 164 -5.94 -9.57 -3.95
C VAL A 164 -4.62 -10.18 -4.38
N CYS A 165 -4.11 -11.10 -3.57
CA CYS A 165 -2.89 -11.83 -3.85
C CYS A 165 -2.98 -13.23 -3.27
N SER A 166 -2.71 -14.27 -4.08
CA SER A 166 -2.75 -15.67 -3.66
C SER A 166 -1.45 -16.14 -3.03
N ASP A 167 -0.35 -15.42 -3.23
CA ASP A 167 0.96 -15.87 -2.84
C ASP A 167 1.41 -15.16 -1.55
N THR A 168 1.69 -15.94 -0.52
CA THR A 168 2.20 -15.44 0.75
C THR A 168 3.73 -15.29 0.75
N LYS A 169 4.42 -15.89 -0.23
CA LYS A 169 5.88 -15.87 -0.36
C LYS A 169 6.27 -15.89 -1.84
N ILE A 170 6.38 -14.74 -2.47
CA ILE A 170 6.99 -14.65 -3.80
C ILE A 170 8.51 -14.49 -3.65
N GLY A 171 9.23 -15.39 -4.32
CA GLY A 171 10.66 -15.27 -4.50
C GLY A 171 11.49 -15.84 -3.36
N LYS A 172 11.90 -17.09 -3.50
CA LYS A 172 12.77 -17.80 -2.53
C LYS A 172 14.14 -17.16 -2.30
N LYS A 173 14.50 -16.02 -2.90
CA LYS A 173 15.87 -15.46 -2.72
C LYS A 173 16.08 -13.95 -2.90
N GLN A 174 15.14 -13.09 -3.30
CA GLN A 174 15.49 -11.69 -3.61
C GLN A 174 14.47 -10.59 -3.31
N GLU A 175 13.25 -10.88 -2.86
CA GLU A 175 12.31 -9.82 -2.48
C GLU A 175 12.01 -9.92 -0.98
N ASP A 176 12.50 -8.95 -0.20
CA ASP A 176 12.24 -8.80 1.25
C ASP A 176 10.81 -8.32 1.55
N ILE A 177 9.88 -8.47 0.61
CA ILE A 177 8.51 -7.95 0.71
C ILE A 177 7.52 -9.10 0.90
N SER A 178 6.73 -9.00 1.94
CA SER A 178 5.66 -9.93 2.30
C SER A 178 4.28 -9.33 2.05
N VAL A 179 3.24 -10.15 1.94
CA VAL A 179 1.84 -9.68 1.91
C VAL A 179 1.45 -8.89 3.17
N HIS A 180 2.18 -9.06 4.28
CA HIS A 180 1.97 -8.32 5.52
C HIS A 180 2.50 -6.88 5.46
N ASP A 181 3.32 -6.56 4.45
CA ASP A 181 3.83 -5.21 4.19
C ASP A 181 2.86 -4.38 3.34
N LEU A 182 1.80 -4.98 2.83
CA LEU A 182 0.75 -4.24 2.13
C LEU A 182 -0.02 -3.36 3.12
N GLN A 183 -0.26 -2.12 2.76
CA GLN A 183 -1.04 -1.17 3.58
C GLN A 183 -2.46 -1.66 3.89
N TYR A 184 -2.97 -2.58 3.07
CA TYR A 184 -4.27 -3.22 3.25
C TYR A 184 -4.12 -4.74 3.29
N PRO A 185 -4.85 -5.44 4.16
CA PRO A 185 -4.80 -6.89 4.23
C PRO A 185 -5.20 -7.51 2.88
N ALA A 186 -4.30 -8.30 2.31
CA ALA A 186 -4.60 -9.05 1.10
C ALA A 186 -5.57 -10.21 1.41
N THR A 187 -6.49 -10.49 0.50
CA THR A 187 -7.39 -11.63 0.60
C THR A 187 -7.70 -12.22 -0.76
N THR A 188 -7.85 -13.54 -0.81
CA THR A 188 -8.37 -14.26 -1.99
C THR A 188 -9.82 -14.74 -1.77
N LYS A 189 -10.42 -14.45 -0.61
CA LYS A 189 -11.78 -14.89 -0.28
C LYS A 189 -12.81 -13.93 -0.90
N PRO A 190 -13.63 -14.39 -1.87
CA PRO A 190 -14.61 -13.55 -2.54
C PRO A 190 -15.62 -12.91 -1.57
N GLU A 191 -16.00 -13.65 -0.52
CA GLU A 191 -16.95 -13.20 0.49
C GLU A 191 -16.44 -11.96 1.22
N ARG A 192 -15.15 -11.97 1.62
CA ARG A 192 -14.52 -10.82 2.28
C ARG A 192 -14.36 -9.61 1.35
N LEU A 193 -14.18 -9.86 0.05
CA LEU A 193 -14.15 -8.77 -0.94
C LEU A 193 -15.54 -8.17 -1.13
N ALA A 194 -16.57 -9.01 -1.21
CA ALA A 194 -17.96 -8.56 -1.35
C ALA A 194 -18.41 -7.71 -0.15
N GLU A 195 -18.13 -8.15 1.08
CA GLU A 195 -18.47 -7.42 2.31
C GLU A 195 -17.83 -6.03 2.40
N LYS A 196 -16.65 -5.86 1.81
CA LYS A 196 -15.91 -4.59 1.86
C LYS A 196 -16.21 -3.67 0.67
N ALA A 197 -16.80 -4.21 -0.40
CA ALA A 197 -17.11 -3.46 -1.63
C ALA A 197 -18.53 -2.86 -1.64
N THR A 198 -19.34 -3.16 -0.63
CA THR A 198 -20.66 -2.56 -0.37
C THR A 198 -20.54 -1.40 0.60
#